data_b0cc1290e18c303ad3e90b8a4ef2fdac
#
_entry.id   b0cc1290e18c303ad3e90b8a4ef2fdac
#
_cell.length_a   1.000
_cell.length_b   1.000
_cell.length_c   1.000
_cell.angle_alpha   90.00
_cell.angle_beta   90.00
_cell.angle_gamma   90.00
#
_symmetry.space_group_name_H-M   'P 1'
#
loop_
_entity.id
_entity.type
_entity.pdbx_description
1 polymer ?
#
loop_
_entity_poly.entity_id
_entity_poly.type
_entity_poly.pdbx_seq_one_letter_code
_entity_poly.pdbx_strand_id
1 'polypeptide(L)'
;TYDKIVRVYAVDFVNEDGDRLCETQYIEYGKSAAQPSAEQVAKASDAEFDYTFAGWDTDAWENVTGTVTAVAEYDKAVRYYDIVFIAKNEKGEDEEYRYNLAYGSAITLPESAASYSDEKYDYNFDGWKTAEGATVTGALTEVASYKKTLRKFTVIVNYGDGKSEEQTVEYGASATEPTKGLEKSETAEYEYICKGWDSSNWLNVTEDI
;
A
#
# COMPACT_ATOMS: atom_id res chain seq x y z
N THR A 1 -46.32 -54.72 39.98
CA THR A 1 -46.26 -53.25 39.86
C THR A 1 -44.97 -52.84 39.24
N TYR A 2 -44.98 -51.89 38.29
CA TYR A 2 -43.80 -51.37 37.60
C TYR A 2 -43.73 -49.89 37.92
N ASP A 3 -42.51 -49.41 38.21
CA ASP A 3 -42.24 -47.97 38.32
C ASP A 3 -41.95 -47.39 36.91
N LYS A 4 -42.47 -46.19 36.63
CA LYS A 4 -42.19 -45.47 35.38
C LYS A 4 -41.02 -44.56 35.63
N ILE A 5 -39.95 -44.73 34.86
CA ILE A 5 -38.78 -43.84 34.86
C ILE A 5 -38.78 -43.10 33.50
N VAL A 6 -38.68 -41.78 33.53
CA VAL A 6 -38.56 -40.94 32.31
C VAL A 6 -37.18 -41.18 31.74
N ARG A 7 -37.11 -41.43 30.41
CA ARG A 7 -35.85 -41.53 29.71
C ARG A 7 -35.17 -40.17 29.60
N VAL A 8 -33.84 -40.22 29.66
CA VAL A 8 -32.95 -39.04 29.50
C VAL A 8 -32.10 -39.27 28.29
N TYR A 9 -31.89 -38.24 27.49
CA TYR A 9 -31.08 -38.28 26.26
C TYR A 9 -30.04 -37.20 26.28
N ALA A 10 -28.88 -37.52 25.68
CA ALA A 10 -27.80 -36.54 25.50
C ALA A 10 -28.15 -35.56 24.38
N VAL A 11 -27.83 -34.30 24.63
CA VAL A 11 -27.89 -33.19 23.64
C VAL A 11 -26.54 -32.55 23.62
N ASP A 12 -25.90 -32.56 22.46
CA ASP A 12 -24.63 -31.89 22.17
C ASP A 12 -24.88 -30.74 21.19
N PHE A 13 -24.33 -29.58 21.50
CA PHE A 13 -24.21 -28.43 20.60
C PHE A 13 -22.77 -28.33 20.13
N VAL A 14 -22.55 -28.41 18.82
CA VAL A 14 -21.21 -28.47 18.23
C VAL A 14 -21.02 -27.42 17.14
N ASN A 15 -19.77 -27.06 16.85
CA ASN A 15 -19.43 -26.28 15.67
C ASN A 15 -19.41 -27.16 14.41
N GLU A 16 -19.10 -26.58 13.25
CA GLU A 16 -19.02 -27.28 11.95
C GLU A 16 -17.90 -28.35 11.90
N ASP A 17 -16.89 -28.23 12.79
CA ASP A 17 -15.79 -29.18 12.92
C ASP A 17 -16.14 -30.36 13.88
N GLY A 18 -17.28 -30.29 14.54
CA GLY A 18 -17.74 -31.28 15.52
C GLY A 18 -17.27 -31.02 16.95
N ASP A 19 -16.62 -29.89 17.21
CA ASP A 19 -16.19 -29.52 18.55
C ASP A 19 -17.38 -28.99 19.38
N ARG A 20 -17.44 -29.39 20.63
CA ARG A 20 -18.49 -28.96 21.53
C ARG A 20 -18.39 -27.50 21.91
N LEU A 21 -19.48 -26.75 21.76
CA LEU A 21 -19.61 -25.36 22.13
C LEU A 21 -19.96 -25.17 23.62
N CYS A 22 -20.52 -26.21 24.24
CA CYS A 22 -20.80 -26.29 25.68
C CYS A 22 -20.74 -27.74 26.15
N GLU A 23 -20.91 -27.95 27.47
CA GLU A 23 -21.00 -29.31 28.02
C GLU A 23 -22.25 -30.03 27.52
N THR A 24 -22.16 -31.38 27.36
CA THR A 24 -23.29 -32.22 27.00
C THR A 24 -24.42 -32.06 28.02
N GLN A 25 -25.62 -31.80 27.56
CA GLN A 25 -26.82 -31.72 28.37
C GLN A 25 -27.57 -33.04 28.39
N TYR A 26 -28.06 -33.46 29.54
CA TYR A 26 -28.88 -34.67 29.69
C TYR A 26 -30.31 -34.30 29.97
N ILE A 27 -31.20 -34.49 28.99
CA ILE A 27 -32.55 -33.92 28.94
C ILE A 27 -33.58 -35.07 29.00
N GLU A 28 -34.57 -34.87 29.84
CA GLU A 28 -35.73 -35.80 29.94
C GLU A 28 -36.54 -35.79 28.62
N TYR A 29 -37.10 -36.91 28.24
CA TYR A 29 -37.95 -37.05 27.07
C TYR A 29 -39.03 -35.98 27.04
N GLY A 30 -39.15 -35.30 25.90
CA GLY A 30 -40.16 -34.23 25.66
C GLY A 30 -39.82 -32.87 26.31
N LYS A 31 -38.62 -32.68 26.86
CA LYS A 31 -38.14 -31.40 27.37
C LYS A 31 -37.17 -30.75 26.36
N SER A 32 -36.90 -29.47 26.56
CA SER A 32 -35.95 -28.69 25.75
C SER A 32 -34.60 -28.63 26.42
N ALA A 33 -33.52 -28.64 25.62
CA ALA A 33 -32.18 -28.27 26.03
C ALA A 33 -32.03 -26.72 26.06
N ALA A 34 -31.05 -26.22 26.80
CA ALA A 34 -30.72 -24.81 26.79
C ALA A 34 -29.69 -24.54 25.65
N GLN A 35 -29.93 -23.54 24.82
CA GLN A 35 -28.98 -23.14 23.81
C GLN A 35 -27.69 -22.58 24.47
N PRO A 36 -26.51 -22.81 23.84
CA PRO A 36 -25.28 -22.08 24.19
C PRO A 36 -25.45 -20.57 24.12
N SER A 37 -24.68 -19.85 24.92
CA SER A 37 -24.68 -18.37 24.91
C SER A 37 -24.12 -17.81 23.60
N ALA A 38 -24.42 -16.52 23.32
CA ALA A 38 -23.87 -15.83 22.15
C ALA A 38 -22.33 -15.85 22.10
N GLU A 39 -21.68 -15.84 23.27
CA GLU A 39 -20.22 -15.92 23.36
C GLU A 39 -19.71 -17.32 22.96
N GLN A 40 -20.43 -18.38 23.35
CA GLN A 40 -20.05 -19.76 23.03
C GLN A 40 -20.24 -20.12 21.56
N VAL A 41 -21.24 -19.51 20.87
CA VAL A 41 -21.47 -19.70 19.44
C VAL A 41 -20.69 -18.73 18.57
N ALA A 42 -19.94 -17.76 19.17
CA ALA A 42 -19.14 -16.82 18.41
C ALA A 42 -18.01 -17.53 17.67
N LYS A 43 -17.93 -17.32 16.35
CA LYS A 43 -16.83 -17.77 15.51
C LYS A 43 -15.96 -16.59 15.13
N ALA A 44 -14.66 -16.71 15.37
CA ALA A 44 -13.67 -15.69 15.01
C ALA A 44 -13.58 -15.55 13.49
N SER A 45 -13.41 -14.30 13.01
CA SER A 45 -13.11 -14.02 11.61
C SER A 45 -11.76 -14.63 11.23
N ASP A 46 -11.65 -15.11 9.99
CA ASP A 46 -10.39 -15.46 9.37
C ASP A 46 -9.92 -14.34 8.42
N ALA A 47 -8.97 -14.63 7.53
CA ALA A 47 -8.50 -13.62 6.57
C ALA A 47 -9.54 -13.30 5.50
N GLU A 48 -10.42 -14.26 5.14
CA GLU A 48 -11.36 -14.14 4.03
C GLU A 48 -12.75 -13.70 4.47
N PHE A 49 -13.23 -14.23 5.63
CA PHE A 49 -14.61 -14.04 6.07
C PHE A 49 -14.75 -13.52 7.51
N ASP A 50 -15.78 -12.72 7.69
CA ASP A 50 -16.43 -12.51 8.98
C ASP A 50 -17.59 -13.48 9.10
N TYR A 51 -17.79 -14.05 10.31
CA TYR A 51 -18.80 -15.06 10.59
C TYR A 51 -19.86 -14.51 11.54
N THR A 52 -21.13 -14.76 11.23
CA THR A 52 -22.26 -14.46 12.10
C THR A 52 -23.06 -15.73 12.33
N PHE A 53 -23.32 -16.10 13.59
CA PHE A 53 -24.14 -17.25 13.91
C PHE A 53 -25.54 -17.10 13.29
N ALA A 54 -25.94 -18.06 12.46
CA ALA A 54 -27.19 -18.05 11.72
C ALA A 54 -28.28 -18.95 12.38
N GLY A 55 -27.85 -19.95 13.17
CA GLY A 55 -28.76 -20.87 13.80
C GLY A 55 -28.16 -22.26 13.98
N TRP A 56 -29.02 -23.23 14.15
CA TRP A 56 -28.69 -24.66 14.27
C TRP A 56 -29.28 -25.41 13.08
N ASP A 57 -28.58 -26.46 12.64
CA ASP A 57 -29.04 -27.35 11.56
C ASP A 57 -30.32 -28.15 11.89
N THR A 58 -30.71 -28.20 13.18
CA THR A 58 -31.89 -28.89 13.69
C THR A 58 -32.50 -28.15 14.87
N ASP A 59 -33.83 -28.27 15.03
CA ASP A 59 -34.60 -27.81 16.17
C ASP A 59 -34.97 -28.96 17.16
N ALA A 60 -34.45 -30.19 16.96
CA ALA A 60 -34.75 -31.36 17.76
C ALA A 60 -34.39 -31.21 19.26
N TRP A 61 -33.55 -30.24 19.60
CA TRP A 61 -33.18 -29.86 20.98
C TRP A 61 -34.33 -29.14 21.72
N GLU A 62 -35.32 -28.60 20.99
CA GLU A 62 -36.52 -27.96 21.59
C GLU A 62 -37.53 -28.97 22.12
N ASN A 63 -37.53 -30.21 21.59
CA ASN A 63 -38.38 -31.30 22.03
C ASN A 63 -37.63 -32.64 21.93
N VAL A 64 -36.85 -32.96 22.95
CA VAL A 64 -35.90 -34.07 22.95
C VAL A 64 -36.60 -35.41 23.06
N THR A 65 -36.64 -36.17 21.97
CA THR A 65 -37.20 -37.52 21.91
C THR A 65 -36.16 -38.63 21.69
N GLY A 66 -34.90 -38.27 21.52
CA GLY A 66 -33.73 -39.15 21.32
C GLY A 66 -32.43 -38.35 21.54
N THR A 67 -31.28 -38.98 21.34
CA THR A 67 -30.00 -38.26 21.34
C THR A 67 -29.97 -37.24 20.21
N VAL A 68 -29.53 -36.03 20.48
CA VAL A 68 -29.44 -34.92 19.53
C VAL A 68 -28.01 -34.40 19.46
N THR A 69 -27.54 -34.14 18.24
CA THR A 69 -26.37 -33.30 17.97
C THR A 69 -26.86 -32.15 17.10
N ALA A 70 -26.78 -30.92 17.60
CA ALA A 70 -27.13 -29.71 16.87
C ALA A 70 -25.85 -29.01 16.42
N VAL A 71 -25.69 -28.81 15.10
CA VAL A 71 -24.51 -28.18 14.48
C VAL A 71 -24.80 -26.70 14.26
N ALA A 72 -23.90 -25.84 14.69
CA ALA A 72 -23.98 -24.41 14.46
C ALA A 72 -23.78 -24.07 12.98
N GLU A 73 -24.66 -23.25 12.43
CA GLU A 73 -24.57 -22.69 11.08
C GLU A 73 -24.14 -21.22 11.16
N TYR A 74 -23.35 -20.76 10.17
CA TYR A 74 -22.83 -19.40 10.13
C TYR A 74 -23.03 -18.77 8.76
N ASP A 75 -23.53 -17.54 8.76
CA ASP A 75 -23.45 -16.66 7.61
C ASP A 75 -22.02 -16.14 7.46
N LYS A 76 -21.56 -16.07 6.21
CA LYS A 76 -20.21 -15.61 5.84
C LYS A 76 -20.29 -14.31 5.06
N ALA A 77 -19.56 -13.30 5.51
CA ALA A 77 -19.39 -12.05 4.80
C ALA A 77 -17.92 -11.88 4.39
N VAL A 78 -17.66 -11.66 3.11
CA VAL A 78 -16.28 -11.43 2.61
C VAL A 78 -15.73 -10.17 3.25
N ARG A 79 -14.50 -10.25 3.76
CA ARG A 79 -13.79 -9.14 4.38
C ARG A 79 -13.22 -8.20 3.33
N TYR A 80 -13.22 -6.92 3.67
CA TYR A 80 -12.62 -5.86 2.86
C TYR A 80 -11.39 -5.31 3.57
N TYR A 81 -10.40 -4.95 2.77
CA TYR A 81 -9.12 -4.45 3.25
C TYR A 81 -8.77 -3.12 2.61
N ASP A 82 -8.18 -2.24 3.40
CA ASP A 82 -7.65 -0.98 2.92
C ASP A 82 -6.31 -1.22 2.21
N ILE A 83 -6.26 -0.80 0.96
CA ILE A 83 -5.09 -0.80 0.10
C ILE A 83 -4.70 0.66 -0.13
N VAL A 84 -3.52 1.04 0.33
CA VAL A 84 -3.05 2.42 0.27
C VAL A 84 -1.74 2.49 -0.50
N PHE A 85 -1.71 3.28 -1.56
CA PHE A 85 -0.50 3.63 -2.28
C PHE A 85 -0.16 5.09 -2.00
N ILE A 86 1.11 5.35 -1.66
CA ILE A 86 1.62 6.69 -1.35
C ILE A 86 2.66 7.04 -2.39
N ALA A 87 2.43 8.11 -3.11
CA ALA A 87 3.36 8.64 -4.11
C ALA A 87 3.67 10.11 -3.82
N LYS A 88 4.61 10.70 -4.57
CA LYS A 88 4.87 12.13 -4.55
C LYS A 88 4.13 12.81 -5.70
N ASN A 89 3.59 13.99 -5.45
CA ASN A 89 3.11 14.91 -6.48
C ASN A 89 4.29 15.69 -7.10
N GLU A 90 4.03 16.53 -8.10
CA GLU A 90 5.04 17.36 -8.78
C GLU A 90 5.83 18.28 -7.83
N LYS A 91 5.30 18.59 -6.66
CA LYS A 91 5.94 19.39 -5.62
C LYS A 91 6.77 18.58 -4.63
N GLY A 92 6.77 17.23 -4.76
CA GLY A 92 7.43 16.34 -3.81
C GLY A 92 6.65 16.09 -2.52
N GLU A 93 5.36 16.49 -2.44
CA GLU A 93 4.48 16.23 -1.32
C GLU A 93 3.81 14.86 -1.46
N ASP A 94 3.46 14.22 -0.35
CA ASP A 94 2.78 12.93 -0.37
C ASP A 94 1.35 13.06 -0.93
N GLU A 95 1.01 12.16 -1.83
CA GLU A 95 -0.31 11.95 -2.38
C GLU A 95 -0.72 10.50 -2.14
N GLU A 96 -1.93 10.27 -1.59
CA GLU A 96 -2.40 8.95 -1.22
C GLU A 96 -3.54 8.50 -2.13
N TYR A 97 -3.42 7.27 -2.62
CA TYR A 97 -4.47 6.56 -3.37
C TYR A 97 -5.00 5.45 -2.47
N ARG A 98 -6.28 5.56 -2.06
CA ARG A 98 -6.93 4.65 -1.11
C ARG A 98 -8.03 3.86 -1.79
N TYR A 99 -7.99 2.55 -1.62
CA TYR A 99 -8.99 1.61 -2.11
C TYR A 99 -9.44 0.72 -0.95
N ASN A 100 -10.73 0.35 -0.93
CA ASN A 100 -11.26 -0.65 -0.01
C ASN A 100 -11.70 -1.83 -0.85
N LEU A 101 -10.94 -2.92 -0.84
CA LEU A 101 -11.08 -4.05 -1.76
C LEU A 101 -11.40 -5.33 -1.00
N ALA A 102 -12.28 -6.17 -1.59
CA ALA A 102 -12.61 -7.47 -1.05
C ALA A 102 -11.39 -8.41 -1.06
N TYR A 103 -11.29 -9.27 -0.06
CA TYR A 103 -10.33 -10.38 -0.08
C TYR A 103 -10.46 -11.20 -1.38
N GLY A 104 -9.34 -11.62 -1.93
CA GLY A 104 -9.29 -12.40 -3.18
C GLY A 104 -9.47 -11.57 -4.46
N SER A 105 -9.86 -10.28 -4.39
CA SER A 105 -9.94 -9.43 -5.57
C SER A 105 -8.55 -9.01 -6.08
N ALA A 106 -8.48 -8.60 -7.34
CA ALA A 106 -7.25 -8.09 -7.94
C ALA A 106 -7.02 -6.62 -7.55
N ILE A 107 -5.77 -6.28 -7.25
CA ILE A 107 -5.32 -4.90 -7.02
C ILE A 107 -5.06 -4.25 -8.37
N THR A 108 -5.67 -3.09 -8.63
CA THR A 108 -5.33 -2.20 -9.73
C THR A 108 -4.41 -1.12 -9.20
N LEU A 109 -3.22 -1.01 -9.79
CA LEU A 109 -2.24 -0.01 -9.39
C LEU A 109 -2.66 1.40 -9.87
N PRO A 110 -2.28 2.48 -9.16
CA PRO A 110 -2.35 3.83 -9.73
C PRO A 110 -1.54 3.88 -11.02
N GLU A 111 -2.10 4.50 -12.08
CA GLU A 111 -1.52 4.50 -13.43
C GLU A 111 -0.09 5.04 -13.48
N SER A 112 0.18 6.11 -12.74
CA SER A 112 1.52 6.69 -12.61
C SER A 112 1.58 7.61 -11.40
N ALA A 113 2.79 7.80 -10.87
CA ALA A 113 3.08 8.87 -9.94
C ALA A 113 3.89 9.98 -10.63
N ALA A 114 3.76 11.20 -10.16
CA ALA A 114 4.51 12.32 -10.71
C ALA A 114 6.02 12.16 -10.46
N SER A 115 6.82 12.60 -11.42
CA SER A 115 8.24 12.89 -11.16
C SER A 115 8.33 14.25 -10.50
N TYR A 116 9.31 14.43 -9.62
CA TYR A 116 9.55 15.70 -8.93
C TYR A 116 11.04 15.98 -8.81
N SER A 117 11.38 17.22 -8.45
CA SER A 117 12.77 17.61 -8.24
C SER A 117 12.90 18.35 -6.92
N ASP A 118 14.03 18.17 -6.27
CA ASP A 118 14.50 19.09 -5.24
C ASP A 118 15.61 20.01 -5.81
N GLU A 119 16.29 20.75 -4.96
CA GLU A 119 17.37 21.63 -5.36
C GLU A 119 18.48 20.88 -6.11
N LYS A 120 18.77 19.65 -5.72
CA LYS A 120 19.95 18.88 -6.14
C LYS A 120 19.62 17.71 -7.08
N TYR A 121 18.43 17.11 -6.96
CA TYR A 121 18.11 15.87 -7.63
C TYR A 121 16.76 15.91 -8.35
N ASP A 122 16.71 15.19 -9.47
CA ASP A 122 15.48 14.75 -10.11
C ASP A 122 15.11 13.35 -9.61
N TYR A 123 13.82 13.16 -9.30
CA TYR A 123 13.24 11.90 -8.86
C TYR A 123 12.22 11.46 -9.90
N ASN A 124 12.56 10.41 -10.64
CA ASN A 124 11.69 9.83 -11.64
C ASN A 124 10.98 8.60 -11.08
N PHE A 125 9.66 8.55 -11.25
CA PHE A 125 8.88 7.40 -10.81
C PHE A 125 9.42 6.11 -11.43
N ASP A 126 9.70 5.10 -10.59
CA ASP A 126 10.31 3.82 -10.97
C ASP A 126 9.36 2.62 -10.78
N GLY A 127 8.14 2.91 -10.30
CA GLY A 127 7.07 1.92 -10.16
C GLY A 127 6.71 1.56 -8.73
N TRP A 128 5.83 0.57 -8.64
CA TRP A 128 5.35 -0.05 -7.41
C TRP A 128 6.03 -1.40 -7.23
N LYS A 129 6.18 -1.84 -6.00
CA LYS A 129 6.69 -3.18 -5.66
C LYS A 129 5.62 -4.25 -5.88
N THR A 130 4.37 -3.91 -5.56
CA THR A 130 3.21 -4.77 -5.84
C THR A 130 3.01 -4.89 -7.34
N ALA A 131 2.76 -6.10 -7.84
CA ALA A 131 2.45 -6.32 -9.26
C ALA A 131 1.00 -5.93 -9.56
N GLU A 132 0.76 -5.42 -10.79
CA GLU A 132 -0.60 -5.23 -11.31
C GLU A 132 -1.37 -6.54 -11.27
N GLY A 133 -2.61 -6.52 -10.78
CA GLY A 133 -3.46 -7.70 -10.64
C GLY A 133 -3.09 -8.62 -9.46
N ALA A 134 -2.19 -8.20 -8.57
CA ALA A 134 -1.90 -8.94 -7.34
C ALA A 134 -3.19 -9.14 -6.52
N THR A 135 -3.30 -10.29 -5.85
CA THR A 135 -4.50 -10.64 -5.08
C THR A 135 -4.49 -9.99 -3.70
N VAL A 136 -5.61 -9.43 -3.28
CA VAL A 136 -5.82 -8.91 -1.91
C VAL A 136 -5.86 -10.07 -0.93
N THR A 137 -4.90 -10.12 -0.01
CA THR A 137 -4.82 -11.12 1.08
C THR A 137 -4.83 -10.49 2.47
N GLY A 138 -4.90 -9.16 2.54
CA GLY A 138 -4.90 -8.35 3.74
C GLY A 138 -4.70 -6.88 3.43
N ALA A 139 -4.64 -6.04 4.45
CA ALA A 139 -4.34 -4.62 4.29
C ALA A 139 -2.93 -4.40 3.74
N LEU A 140 -2.79 -3.42 2.85
CA LEU A 140 -1.52 -3.05 2.21
C LEU A 140 -1.31 -1.54 2.31
N THR A 141 -0.09 -1.13 2.67
CA THR A 141 0.38 0.25 2.49
C THR A 141 1.73 0.19 1.79
N GLU A 142 1.83 0.85 0.64
CA GLU A 142 3.04 0.85 -0.17
C GLU A 142 3.40 2.27 -0.61
N VAL A 143 4.71 2.57 -0.59
CA VAL A 143 5.27 3.84 -1.06
C VAL A 143 5.90 3.63 -2.43
N ALA A 144 5.66 4.53 -3.35
CA ALA A 144 6.23 4.52 -4.70
C ALA A 144 7.76 4.54 -4.67
N SER A 145 8.36 3.81 -5.61
CA SER A 145 9.80 3.84 -5.85
C SER A 145 10.17 4.97 -6.79
N TYR A 146 11.31 5.62 -6.55
CA TYR A 146 11.84 6.69 -7.38
C TYR A 146 13.32 6.47 -7.70
N LYS A 147 13.65 6.64 -8.98
CA LYS A 147 15.03 6.70 -9.44
C LYS A 147 15.54 8.13 -9.28
N LYS A 148 16.62 8.28 -8.51
CA LYS A 148 17.24 9.55 -8.17
C LYS A 148 18.41 9.82 -9.08
N THR A 149 18.46 11.01 -9.71
CA THR A 149 19.56 11.46 -10.56
C THR A 149 19.98 12.89 -10.19
N LEU A 150 21.27 13.20 -10.27
CA LEU A 150 21.72 14.58 -10.10
C LEU A 150 21.17 15.46 -11.21
N ARG A 151 20.68 16.65 -10.83
CA ARG A 151 20.24 17.66 -11.78
C ARG A 151 21.43 18.17 -12.59
N LYS A 152 21.13 18.57 -13.81
CA LYS A 152 22.10 19.17 -14.74
C LYS A 152 21.60 20.54 -15.13
N PHE A 153 22.55 21.45 -15.26
CA PHE A 153 22.32 22.84 -15.59
C PHE A 153 23.12 23.27 -16.80
N THR A 154 22.60 24.23 -17.51
CA THR A 154 23.25 24.85 -18.66
C THR A 154 24.09 26.03 -18.20
N VAL A 155 25.36 26.03 -18.57
CA VAL A 155 26.27 27.18 -18.40
C VAL A 155 26.59 27.75 -19.76
N ILE A 156 26.26 29.01 -20.02
CA ILE A 156 26.57 29.74 -21.26
C ILE A 156 27.75 30.67 -20.97
N VAL A 157 28.90 30.33 -21.50
CA VAL A 157 30.12 31.12 -21.39
C VAL A 157 30.22 32.05 -22.59
N ASN A 158 30.13 33.35 -22.39
CA ASN A 158 30.24 34.36 -23.44
C ASN A 158 31.65 34.95 -23.44
N TYR A 159 32.31 34.97 -24.58
CA TYR A 159 33.66 35.49 -24.73
C TYR A 159 33.88 36.09 -26.13
N GLY A 160 34.92 36.85 -26.29
CA GLY A 160 35.46 37.44 -27.52
C GLY A 160 34.49 37.62 -28.69
N ASP A 161 34.29 38.79 -29.22
CA ASP A 161 33.55 39.11 -30.44
C ASP A 161 32.15 38.44 -30.59
N GLY A 162 31.44 38.30 -29.43
CA GLY A 162 30.11 37.71 -29.41
C GLY A 162 30.06 36.19 -29.55
N LYS A 163 31.16 35.47 -29.33
CA LYS A 163 31.21 34.03 -29.26
C LYS A 163 30.65 33.53 -27.95
N SER A 164 30.03 32.34 -27.98
CA SER A 164 29.55 31.64 -26.78
C SER A 164 29.77 30.16 -26.89
N GLU A 165 29.92 29.52 -25.75
CA GLU A 165 29.95 28.06 -25.57
C GLU A 165 28.94 27.66 -24.52
N GLU A 166 28.17 26.59 -24.82
CA GLU A 166 27.22 26.01 -23.90
C GLU A 166 27.79 24.72 -23.33
N GLN A 167 27.71 24.57 -22.00
CA GLN A 167 28.14 23.38 -21.29
C GLN A 167 27.02 22.87 -20.41
N THR A 168 26.84 21.55 -20.36
CA THR A 168 25.92 20.89 -19.41
C THR A 168 26.72 20.39 -18.20
N VAL A 169 26.40 20.89 -17.01
CA VAL A 169 27.14 20.67 -15.78
C VAL A 169 26.22 20.07 -14.71
N GLU A 170 26.71 19.07 -13.99
CA GLU A 170 25.97 18.48 -12.87
C GLU A 170 25.95 19.45 -11.66
N TYR A 171 24.88 19.40 -10.86
CA TYR A 171 24.74 20.21 -9.65
C TYR A 171 26.02 20.15 -8.78
N GLY A 172 26.52 21.32 -8.42
CA GLY A 172 27.71 21.48 -7.58
C GLY A 172 29.03 21.25 -8.27
N ALA A 173 29.04 20.86 -9.55
CA ALA A 173 30.27 20.76 -10.34
C ALA A 173 30.65 22.12 -10.95
N SER A 174 31.83 22.22 -11.49
CA SER A 174 32.32 23.40 -12.20
C SER A 174 32.22 23.21 -13.71
N ALA A 175 31.83 24.26 -14.41
CA ALA A 175 32.04 24.32 -15.87
C ALA A 175 33.51 24.38 -16.20
N THR A 176 33.85 24.06 -17.44
CA THR A 176 35.23 24.13 -17.93
C THR A 176 35.49 25.52 -18.48
N GLU A 177 36.59 26.14 -18.00
CA GLU A 177 37.01 27.43 -18.51
C GLU A 177 37.50 27.27 -19.96
N PRO A 178 37.00 28.05 -20.92
CA PRO A 178 37.54 28.06 -22.28
C PRO A 178 38.98 28.57 -22.29
N THR A 179 39.81 27.84 -22.99
CA THR A 179 41.27 28.17 -23.12
C THR A 179 41.63 28.70 -24.50
N LYS A 180 40.68 28.72 -25.43
CA LYS A 180 40.85 29.16 -26.83
C LYS A 180 39.73 30.11 -27.23
N GLY A 181 40.00 30.95 -28.22
CA GLY A 181 38.99 31.86 -28.79
C GLY A 181 38.66 33.06 -27.92
N LEU A 182 39.49 33.34 -26.92
CA LEU A 182 39.36 34.45 -26.01
C LEU A 182 39.76 35.80 -26.62
N GLU A 183 40.33 35.74 -27.83
CA GLU A 183 40.79 36.93 -28.54
C GLU A 183 39.57 37.78 -28.95
N LYS A 184 39.68 39.06 -28.78
CA LYS A 184 38.79 40.07 -29.29
C LYS A 184 39.50 40.81 -30.40
N SER A 185 38.77 41.03 -31.52
CA SER A 185 39.31 41.77 -32.68
C SER A 185 39.80 43.14 -32.30
N GLU A 186 41.02 43.46 -32.72
CA GLU A 186 41.64 44.79 -32.56
C GLU A 186 40.86 45.82 -33.37
N THR A 187 40.95 47.09 -32.93
CA THR A 187 40.49 48.23 -33.68
C THR A 187 41.70 49.09 -34.10
N ALA A 188 41.46 50.10 -34.92
CA ALA A 188 42.56 51.03 -35.30
C ALA A 188 43.14 51.75 -34.07
N GLU A 189 42.48 51.77 -32.95
CA GLU A 189 42.84 52.52 -31.76
C GLU A 189 43.25 51.61 -30.58
N TYR A 190 42.71 50.37 -30.49
CA TYR A 190 42.90 49.51 -29.32
C TYR A 190 43.23 48.07 -29.69
N GLU A 191 44.17 47.49 -28.96
CA GLU A 191 44.40 46.07 -28.77
C GLU A 191 43.67 45.59 -27.50
N TYR A 192 43.11 44.40 -27.50
CA TYR A 192 42.36 43.87 -26.38
C TYR A 192 43.02 42.64 -25.76
N ILE A 193 43.17 42.64 -24.44
CA ILE A 193 43.73 41.54 -23.66
C ILE A 193 42.65 41.02 -22.71
N CYS A 194 42.32 39.74 -22.79
CA CYS A 194 41.40 39.06 -21.83
C CYS A 194 42.07 39.09 -20.44
N LYS A 195 41.34 39.65 -19.44
CA LYS A 195 41.82 39.73 -18.05
C LYS A 195 41.19 38.69 -17.14
N GLY A 196 40.28 37.85 -17.64
CA GLY A 196 39.51 36.85 -16.90
C GLY A 196 38.03 37.03 -17.05
N TRP A 197 37.28 36.38 -16.17
CA TRP A 197 35.84 36.32 -16.15
C TRP A 197 35.25 37.30 -15.13
N ASP A 198 34.07 37.82 -15.39
CA ASP A 198 33.36 38.78 -14.53
C ASP A 198 32.61 38.09 -13.36
N SER A 199 32.48 36.80 -13.39
CA SER A 199 31.79 35.98 -12.40
C SER A 199 32.60 34.69 -12.10
N SER A 200 32.34 34.13 -10.92
CA SER A 200 32.84 32.80 -10.50
C SER A 200 31.74 31.77 -10.26
N ASN A 201 30.48 32.07 -10.63
CA ASN A 201 29.34 31.20 -10.41
C ASN A 201 29.51 29.84 -11.07
N TRP A 202 30.28 29.78 -12.17
CA TRP A 202 30.59 28.55 -12.90
C TRP A 202 31.45 27.54 -12.13
N LEU A 203 32.04 27.92 -10.98
CA LEU A 203 32.84 27.05 -10.12
C LEU A 203 31.99 26.12 -9.21
N ASN A 204 30.71 26.41 -9.03
CA ASN A 204 29.80 25.61 -8.24
C ASN A 204 28.38 25.83 -8.80
N VAL A 205 28.07 25.12 -9.88
CA VAL A 205 26.83 25.32 -10.65
C VAL A 205 25.66 24.70 -9.92
N THR A 206 24.68 25.53 -9.54
CA THR A 206 23.45 25.11 -8.85
C THR A 206 22.18 25.53 -9.59
N GLU A 207 22.32 26.30 -10.68
CA GLU A 207 21.25 26.79 -11.55
C GLU A 207 21.84 27.06 -12.96
N ASP A 208 20.97 27.36 -13.92
CA ASP A 208 21.41 27.78 -15.27
C ASP A 208 22.09 29.16 -15.21
N ILE A 209 23.21 29.32 -15.90
CA ILE A 209 24.04 30.54 -15.86
C ILE A 209 24.35 31.02 -17.28
#